data_49a2bca8ae176c4254af35ec067bc3c3
#
_entry.id   49a2bca8ae176c4254af35ec067bc3c3
#
_cell.length_a   1.000
_cell.length_b   1.000
_cell.length_c   1.000
_cell.angle_alpha   90.00
_cell.angle_beta   90.00
_cell.angle_gamma   90.00
#
_symmetry.space_group_name_H-M   'P 1'
#
loop_
_entity.id
_entity.type
_entity.pdbx_description
1 polymer ?
#
loop_
_entity_poly.entity_id
_entity_poly.type
_entity_poly.pdbx_seq_one_letter_code
_entity_poly.pdbx_strand_id
1 'polypeptide(L)'
;MKKVLLLAFCAAAMLTVQAQPTVTNSWTKSQTDILSVANVNNSNPVAVSAQGDMYATGLFTESFTFGGKEIEAVATSSYLLKYGTDGAEKWGVALTGAATIKTITTDGAGNVYIAGNFADELTFGSTDGNTQVKEGIKMDGTPIADQAAGFVAKDDVNGVLKAVQSFVSKPLPELEATGIYFPEAGDYRFDINNIAYSDGKLYASASYKGLTENNGFSFKGGYFDLDVW
;
A
#
# COMPACT_ATOMS: atom_id res chain seq x y z
N MET A 1 -17.18 -59.07 -36.86
CA MET A 1 -17.58 -57.67 -36.89
C MET A 1 -17.38 -57.03 -35.47
N LYS A 2 -16.16 -56.87 -35.04
CA LYS A 2 -15.85 -56.24 -33.70
C LYS A 2 -14.55 -55.39 -33.66
N LYS A 3 -14.17 -54.78 -34.80
CA LYS A 3 -12.91 -54.00 -34.85
C LYS A 3 -13.03 -52.55 -35.32
N VAL A 4 -14.22 -51.97 -35.40
CA VAL A 4 -14.40 -50.59 -35.92
C VAL A 4 -14.75 -49.56 -34.81
N LEU A 5 -14.96 -49.99 -33.56
CA LEU A 5 -15.43 -49.09 -32.50
C LEU A 5 -14.31 -48.48 -31.62
N LEU A 6 -13.03 -48.77 -31.90
CA LEU A 6 -11.92 -48.30 -31.06
C LEU A 6 -11.17 -47.08 -31.63
N LEU A 7 -11.47 -46.69 -32.88
CA LEU A 7 -10.79 -45.54 -33.51
C LEU A 7 -11.54 -44.20 -33.37
N ALA A 8 -12.80 -44.20 -32.95
CA ALA A 8 -13.59 -42.98 -32.82
C ALA A 8 -13.40 -42.27 -31.49
N PHE A 9 -12.83 -42.92 -30.47
CA PHE A 9 -12.65 -42.33 -29.13
C PHE A 9 -11.30 -41.61 -28.96
N CYS A 10 -10.32 -41.83 -29.82
CA CYS A 10 -9.04 -41.11 -29.75
C CYS A 10 -9.02 -39.76 -30.49
N ALA A 11 -10.01 -39.47 -31.33
CA ALA A 11 -10.05 -38.21 -32.09
C ALA A 11 -10.77 -37.05 -31.34
N ALA A 12 -11.51 -37.34 -30.26
CA ALA A 12 -12.24 -36.32 -29.50
C ALA A 12 -11.44 -35.72 -28.29
N ALA A 13 -10.24 -36.24 -27.99
CA ALA A 13 -9.43 -35.80 -26.84
C ALA A 13 -8.31 -34.81 -27.21
N MET A 14 -8.25 -34.29 -28.42
CA MET A 14 -7.14 -33.44 -28.88
C MET A 14 -7.57 -32.03 -29.30
N LEU A 15 -8.61 -31.46 -28.76
CA LEU A 15 -8.98 -30.08 -29.10
C LEU A 15 -9.35 -29.24 -27.88
N THR A 16 -8.45 -29.19 -26.89
CA THR A 16 -8.35 -28.02 -26.05
C THR A 16 -6.89 -27.61 -25.91
N VAL A 17 -6.29 -27.25 -27.06
CA VAL A 17 -5.16 -26.33 -26.99
C VAL A 17 -5.80 -25.00 -26.57
N GLN A 18 -5.83 -24.73 -25.28
CA GLN A 18 -6.09 -23.36 -24.82
C GLN A 18 -4.96 -22.52 -25.41
N ALA A 19 -5.31 -21.65 -26.34
CA ALA A 19 -4.38 -20.64 -26.82
C ALA A 19 -3.85 -19.92 -25.60
N GLN A 20 -2.55 -19.94 -25.39
CA GLN A 20 -1.94 -19.10 -24.37
C GLN A 20 -2.36 -17.66 -24.65
N PRO A 21 -2.83 -16.92 -23.64
CA PRO A 21 -3.17 -15.52 -23.85
C PRO A 21 -1.94 -14.80 -24.38
N THR A 22 -2.06 -14.18 -25.55
CA THR A 22 -1.00 -13.36 -26.11
C THR A 22 -0.91 -12.10 -25.25
N VAL A 23 0.16 -11.97 -24.50
CA VAL A 23 0.45 -10.76 -23.76
C VAL A 23 0.91 -9.70 -24.76
N THR A 24 0.04 -8.75 -25.07
CA THR A 24 0.37 -7.59 -25.89
C THR A 24 0.79 -6.45 -24.94
N ASN A 25 2.03 -5.97 -25.06
CA ASN A 25 2.47 -4.79 -24.35
C ASN A 25 1.82 -3.57 -24.99
N SER A 26 0.89 -2.92 -24.28
CA SER A 26 0.18 -1.75 -24.79
C SER A 26 0.97 -0.44 -24.60
N TRP A 27 1.75 -0.36 -23.55
CA TRP A 27 2.63 0.77 -23.24
C TRP A 27 3.69 0.36 -22.21
N THR A 28 4.75 1.14 -22.12
CA THR A 28 5.84 0.94 -21.14
C THR A 28 6.24 2.30 -20.57
N LYS A 29 6.43 2.37 -19.27
CA LYS A 29 7.05 3.50 -18.58
C LYS A 29 8.31 3.03 -17.88
N SER A 30 9.38 3.77 -18.01
CA SER A 30 10.63 3.52 -17.27
C SER A 30 10.60 4.30 -15.96
N GLN A 31 11.09 3.68 -14.89
CA GLN A 31 11.23 4.37 -13.60
C GLN A 31 12.21 5.55 -13.68
N THR A 32 13.21 5.50 -14.56
CA THR A 32 14.13 6.62 -14.82
C THR A 32 13.45 7.80 -15.50
N ASP A 33 12.33 7.59 -16.19
CA ASP A 33 11.53 8.67 -16.77
C ASP A 33 10.66 9.39 -15.74
N ILE A 34 10.52 8.80 -14.55
CA ILE A 34 9.67 9.29 -13.49
C ILE A 34 10.51 9.86 -12.34
N LEU A 35 11.66 9.28 -12.03
CA LEU A 35 12.39 9.61 -10.80
C LEU A 35 13.90 9.39 -10.88
N SER A 36 14.66 10.38 -10.41
CA SER A 36 16.04 10.20 -9.97
C SER A 36 16.06 9.66 -8.53
N VAL A 37 15.74 8.37 -8.33
CA VAL A 37 15.79 7.80 -6.98
C VAL A 37 17.10 7.09 -6.75
N ALA A 38 17.90 7.66 -5.88
CA ALA A 38 19.07 6.98 -5.34
C ALA A 38 18.64 5.90 -4.34
N ASN A 39 18.98 4.65 -4.65
CA ASN A 39 19.00 3.51 -3.72
C ASN A 39 17.76 3.32 -2.83
N VAL A 40 16.74 2.70 -3.34
CA VAL A 40 15.69 2.17 -2.46
C VAL A 40 15.56 0.68 -2.65
N ASN A 41 15.93 -0.08 -1.64
CA ASN A 41 15.69 -1.52 -1.50
C ASN A 41 14.20 -1.80 -1.20
N ASN A 42 13.29 -1.15 -1.91
CA ASN A 42 11.87 -1.31 -1.68
C ASN A 42 11.21 -1.83 -2.94
N SER A 43 10.41 -2.86 -2.79
CA SER A 43 9.42 -3.21 -3.79
C SER A 43 8.54 -1.97 -4.01
N ASN A 44 8.55 -1.41 -5.20
CA ASN A 44 7.61 -0.36 -5.58
C ASN A 44 6.30 -1.05 -5.97
N PRO A 45 5.32 -1.17 -5.05
CA PRO A 45 4.11 -1.90 -5.35
C PRO A 45 3.29 -1.20 -6.43
N VAL A 46 2.70 -2.01 -7.28
CA VAL A 46 1.77 -1.57 -8.32
C VAL A 46 0.45 -2.30 -8.17
N ALA A 47 -0.64 -1.66 -8.58
CA ALA A 47 -1.95 -2.29 -8.67
C ALA A 47 -2.64 -1.89 -9.97
N VAL A 48 -3.52 -2.77 -10.45
CA VAL A 48 -4.37 -2.50 -11.62
C VAL A 48 -5.82 -2.59 -11.17
N SER A 49 -6.62 -1.57 -11.46
CA SER A 49 -8.04 -1.59 -11.14
C SER A 49 -8.83 -2.49 -12.09
N ALA A 50 -10.06 -2.80 -11.73
CA ALA A 50 -10.99 -3.54 -12.59
C ALA A 50 -11.26 -2.80 -13.93
N GLN A 51 -11.07 -1.49 -13.97
CA GLN A 51 -11.20 -0.66 -15.17
C GLN A 51 -9.95 -0.66 -16.04
N GLY A 52 -8.84 -1.26 -15.55
CA GLY A 52 -7.55 -1.32 -16.24
C GLY A 52 -6.64 -0.13 -16.01
N ASP A 53 -7.00 0.82 -15.14
CA ASP A 53 -6.09 1.88 -14.71
C ASP A 53 -4.98 1.29 -13.83
N MET A 54 -3.75 1.78 -14.01
CA MET A 54 -2.60 1.36 -13.20
C MET A 54 -2.28 2.39 -12.11
N TYR A 55 -1.99 1.89 -10.93
CA TYR A 55 -1.47 2.67 -9.82
C TYR A 55 -0.05 2.23 -9.51
N ALA A 56 0.82 3.20 -9.26
CA ALA A 56 2.22 2.96 -8.90
C ALA A 56 2.62 3.77 -7.69
N THR A 57 3.44 3.19 -6.83
CA THR A 57 4.00 3.86 -5.66
C THR A 57 5.52 3.75 -5.66
N GLY A 58 6.18 4.63 -4.92
CA GLY A 58 7.61 4.60 -4.73
C GLY A 58 8.08 5.76 -3.87
N LEU A 59 9.40 5.91 -3.74
CA LEU A 59 10.03 7.02 -3.01
C LEU A 59 10.61 8.04 -3.98
N PHE A 60 10.68 9.29 -3.54
CA PHE A 60 11.32 10.37 -4.29
C PHE A 60 11.92 11.41 -3.35
N THR A 61 12.93 12.11 -3.83
CA THR A 61 13.66 13.15 -3.08
C THR A 61 13.69 14.51 -3.79
N GLU A 62 13.26 14.53 -5.04
CA GLU A 62 13.20 15.75 -5.86
C GLU A 62 11.80 15.89 -6.43
N SER A 63 11.27 17.13 -6.40
CA SER A 63 9.94 17.43 -6.96
C SER A 63 9.90 17.12 -8.45
N PHE A 64 8.78 16.63 -8.93
CA PHE A 64 8.56 16.29 -10.34
C PHE A 64 7.12 16.63 -10.77
N THR A 65 6.93 16.76 -12.08
CA THR A 65 5.61 17.01 -12.66
C THR A 65 4.97 15.69 -13.06
N PHE A 66 3.69 15.50 -12.71
CA PHE A 66 2.89 14.35 -13.10
C PHE A 66 1.43 14.73 -13.34
N GLY A 67 0.88 14.32 -14.48
CA GLY A 67 -0.49 14.69 -14.89
C GLY A 67 -0.70 16.20 -14.99
N GLY A 68 0.36 16.95 -15.31
CA GLY A 68 0.34 18.42 -15.42
C GLY A 68 0.36 19.15 -14.07
N LYS A 69 0.59 18.47 -12.96
CA LYS A 69 0.72 19.06 -11.63
C LYS A 69 2.10 18.74 -11.05
N GLU A 70 2.65 19.66 -10.28
CA GLU A 70 3.86 19.43 -9.51
C GLU A 70 3.55 18.57 -8.29
N ILE A 71 4.38 17.55 -8.08
CA ILE A 71 4.41 16.69 -6.89
C ILE A 71 5.65 17.11 -6.10
N GLU A 72 5.42 17.81 -5.00
CA GLU A 72 6.49 18.40 -4.21
C GLU A 72 7.17 17.36 -3.31
N ALA A 73 8.51 17.39 -3.27
CA ALA A 73 9.30 16.63 -2.32
C ALA A 73 9.58 17.46 -1.08
N VAL A 74 9.35 16.86 0.10
CA VAL A 74 9.83 17.36 1.39
C VAL A 74 10.72 16.26 1.97
N ALA A 75 12.04 16.42 1.86
CA ALA A 75 13.02 15.37 2.14
C ALA A 75 12.71 14.09 1.33
N THR A 76 12.89 12.89 1.91
CA THR A 76 12.43 11.65 1.28
C THR A 76 10.93 11.51 1.47
N SER A 77 10.20 11.49 0.39
CA SER A 77 8.74 11.36 0.35
C SER A 77 8.30 10.13 -0.44
N SER A 78 7.10 9.65 -0.21
CA SER A 78 6.48 8.60 -1.01
C SER A 78 5.47 9.20 -1.99
N TYR A 79 5.27 8.56 -3.13
CA TYR A 79 4.24 8.96 -4.09
C TYR A 79 3.21 7.86 -4.33
N LEU A 80 2.01 8.29 -4.73
CA LEU A 80 0.99 7.46 -5.36
C LEU A 80 0.60 8.11 -6.67
N LEU A 81 0.81 7.40 -7.80
CA LEU A 81 0.53 7.86 -9.15
C LEU A 81 -0.52 7.00 -9.81
N LYS A 82 -1.40 7.61 -10.61
CA LYS A 82 -2.38 6.91 -11.44
C LYS A 82 -2.11 7.14 -12.92
N TYR A 83 -2.07 6.05 -13.68
CA TYR A 83 -2.05 6.02 -15.14
C TYR A 83 -3.36 5.45 -15.67
N GLY A 84 -3.85 5.97 -16.78
CA GLY A 84 -4.97 5.38 -17.49
C GLY A 84 -4.57 4.12 -18.25
N THR A 85 -5.56 3.44 -18.80
CA THR A 85 -5.38 2.20 -19.61
C THR A 85 -4.49 2.40 -20.84
N ASP A 86 -4.36 3.62 -21.29
CA ASP A 86 -3.50 4.07 -22.40
C ASP A 86 -2.09 4.46 -21.96
N GLY A 87 -1.77 4.36 -20.67
CA GLY A 87 -0.51 4.82 -20.08
C GLY A 87 -0.42 6.33 -19.88
N ALA A 88 -1.50 7.08 -20.15
CA ALA A 88 -1.51 8.51 -19.89
C ALA A 88 -1.52 8.79 -18.38
N GLU A 89 -0.72 9.78 -17.98
CA GLU A 89 -0.71 10.27 -16.61
C GLU A 89 -2.06 10.90 -16.25
N LYS A 90 -2.65 10.51 -15.13
CA LYS A 90 -3.95 11.03 -14.69
C LYS A 90 -3.79 11.96 -13.49
N TRP A 91 -3.27 11.47 -12.40
CA TRP A 91 -3.02 12.25 -11.20
C TRP A 91 -1.92 11.60 -10.32
N GLY A 92 -1.32 12.41 -9.47
CA GLY A 92 -0.37 11.98 -8.47
C GLY A 92 -0.56 12.75 -7.17
N VAL A 93 -0.21 12.12 -6.06
CA VAL A 93 -0.16 12.73 -4.73
C VAL A 93 1.11 12.28 -4.00
N ALA A 94 1.60 13.14 -3.10
CA ALA A 94 2.72 12.85 -2.23
C ALA A 94 2.24 12.45 -0.83
N LEU A 95 3.00 11.55 -0.21
CA LEU A 95 3.01 11.33 1.23
C LEU A 95 4.33 11.92 1.73
N THR A 96 4.27 13.04 2.42
CA THR A 96 5.47 13.75 2.88
C THR A 96 5.81 13.42 4.32
N GLY A 97 7.03 12.95 4.54
CA GLY A 97 7.53 12.41 5.79
C GLY A 97 8.25 11.08 5.57
N ALA A 98 8.95 10.59 6.59
CA ALA A 98 9.70 9.33 6.52
C ALA A 98 8.74 8.13 6.49
N ALA A 99 8.24 7.78 5.30
CA ALA A 99 7.31 6.68 5.10
C ALA A 99 7.71 5.76 3.94
N THR A 100 7.28 4.51 4.04
CA THR A 100 7.40 3.50 2.98
C THR A 100 6.04 2.88 2.71
N ILE A 101 5.53 3.04 1.49
CA ILE A 101 4.35 2.30 1.03
C ILE A 101 4.80 0.87 0.70
N LYS A 102 4.28 -0.12 1.42
CA LYS A 102 4.66 -1.53 1.25
C LYS A 102 3.72 -2.30 0.34
N THR A 103 2.47 -1.88 0.27
CA THR A 103 1.43 -2.64 -0.42
C THR A 103 0.33 -1.72 -0.92
N ILE A 104 -0.32 -2.15 -2.00
CA ILE A 104 -1.38 -1.41 -2.69
C ILE A 104 -2.42 -2.40 -3.22
N THR A 105 -3.67 -2.03 -3.15
CA THR A 105 -4.78 -2.76 -3.76
C THR A 105 -5.87 -1.80 -4.24
N THR A 106 -6.81 -2.30 -5.04
CA THR A 106 -7.95 -1.51 -5.54
C THR A 106 -9.25 -2.25 -5.29
N ASP A 107 -10.35 -1.51 -5.17
CA ASP A 107 -11.69 -2.07 -5.17
C ASP A 107 -12.33 -2.10 -6.56
N GLY A 108 -13.54 -2.67 -6.67
CA GLY A 108 -14.28 -2.75 -7.94
C GLY A 108 -14.73 -1.39 -8.50
N ALA A 109 -14.77 -0.34 -7.67
CA ALA A 109 -15.09 1.02 -8.07
C ALA A 109 -13.87 1.81 -8.57
N GLY A 110 -12.66 1.25 -8.42
CA GLY A 110 -11.40 1.89 -8.79
C GLY A 110 -10.83 2.80 -7.68
N ASN A 111 -11.35 2.73 -6.45
CA ASN A 111 -10.66 3.35 -5.32
C ASN A 111 -9.37 2.57 -5.05
N VAL A 112 -8.34 3.27 -4.60
CA VAL A 112 -7.04 2.70 -4.29
C VAL A 112 -6.79 2.74 -2.79
N TYR A 113 -6.22 1.66 -2.29
CA TYR A 113 -5.82 1.52 -0.89
C TYR A 113 -4.32 1.29 -0.85
N ILE A 114 -3.63 2.08 -0.07
CA ILE A 114 -2.20 1.94 0.19
C ILE A 114 -1.96 1.69 1.67
N ALA A 115 -0.94 0.92 1.98
CA ALA A 115 -0.54 0.68 3.35
C ALA A 115 0.97 0.55 3.48
N GLY A 116 1.48 0.87 4.65
CA GLY A 116 2.91 0.85 4.91
C GLY A 116 3.25 1.32 6.32
N ASN A 117 4.47 1.78 6.46
CA ASN A 117 5.02 2.24 7.73
C ASN A 117 5.57 3.66 7.62
N PHE A 118 5.61 4.35 8.75
CA PHE A 118 6.15 5.69 8.85
C PHE A 118 6.78 5.96 10.21
N ALA A 119 7.65 6.97 10.25
CA ALA A 119 8.25 7.51 11.46
C ALA A 119 7.77 8.95 11.67
N ASP A 120 7.79 9.42 12.91
CA ASP A 120 7.48 10.78 13.33
C ASP A 120 6.10 11.28 12.84
N GLU A 121 6.06 12.14 11.85
CA GLU A 121 4.85 12.71 11.28
C GLU A 121 4.75 12.37 9.79
N LEU A 122 3.55 12.02 9.34
CA LEU A 122 3.27 11.75 7.93
C LEU A 122 2.07 12.57 7.46
N THR A 123 2.28 13.37 6.43
CA THR A 123 1.23 14.11 5.74
C THR A 123 0.81 13.37 4.49
N PHE A 124 -0.46 13.05 4.40
CA PHE A 124 -1.10 12.43 3.24
C PHE A 124 -1.66 13.51 2.32
N GLY A 125 -1.14 13.56 1.10
CA GLY A 125 -1.63 14.46 0.06
C GLY A 125 -2.98 14.03 -0.52
N SER A 126 -3.65 14.97 -1.18
CA SER A 126 -4.93 14.74 -1.87
C SER A 126 -5.03 15.66 -3.08
N THR A 127 -5.65 15.18 -4.16
CA THR A 127 -5.82 15.98 -5.39
C THR A 127 -6.71 17.21 -5.23
N ASP A 128 -7.57 17.24 -4.22
CA ASP A 128 -8.43 18.38 -3.86
C ASP A 128 -7.78 19.38 -2.88
N GLY A 129 -6.53 19.09 -2.46
CA GLY A 129 -5.76 19.91 -1.53
C GLY A 129 -6.07 19.66 -0.05
N ASN A 130 -7.04 18.81 0.28
CA ASN A 130 -7.35 18.45 1.66
C ASN A 130 -6.39 17.37 2.16
N THR A 131 -5.35 17.78 2.86
CA THR A 131 -4.35 16.87 3.44
C THR A 131 -4.78 16.35 4.82
N GLN A 132 -4.27 15.19 5.20
CA GLN A 132 -4.37 14.68 6.57
C GLN A 132 -2.99 14.39 7.13
N VAL A 133 -2.80 14.70 8.41
CA VAL A 133 -1.55 14.44 9.13
C VAL A 133 -1.78 13.34 10.17
N LYS A 134 -0.84 12.42 10.27
CA LYS A 134 -0.80 11.38 11.30
C LYS A 134 0.54 11.45 12.03
N GLU A 135 0.46 11.35 13.35
CA GLU A 135 1.65 11.28 14.20
C GLU A 135 2.07 9.82 14.40
N GLY A 136 3.37 9.59 14.36
CA GLY A 136 4.00 8.33 14.68
C GLY A 136 4.21 8.12 16.17
N ILE A 137 5.03 7.16 16.52
CA ILE A 137 5.35 6.83 17.91
C ILE A 137 6.36 7.84 18.45
N LYS A 138 6.06 8.39 19.65
CA LYS A 138 6.99 9.25 20.39
C LYS A 138 7.27 8.66 21.77
N MET A 139 8.53 8.67 22.20
CA MET A 139 8.96 8.35 23.56
C MET A 139 9.45 9.65 24.22
N ASP A 140 8.89 10.00 25.36
CA ASP A 140 9.21 11.25 26.06
C ASP A 140 9.20 12.50 25.17
N GLY A 141 8.26 12.53 24.21
CA GLY A 141 8.14 13.59 23.21
C GLY A 141 9.13 13.50 22.05
N THR A 142 10.04 12.53 22.04
CA THR A 142 11.01 12.29 20.96
C THR A 142 10.48 11.25 19.99
N PRO A 143 10.43 11.54 18.67
CA PRO A 143 10.02 10.56 17.66
C PRO A 143 10.94 9.34 17.64
N ILE A 144 10.35 8.15 17.48
CA ILE A 144 11.11 6.94 17.22
C ILE A 144 11.46 6.91 15.73
N ALA A 145 12.75 6.91 15.42
CA ALA A 145 13.29 7.08 14.07
C ALA A 145 12.98 5.91 13.11
N ASP A 146 12.68 4.72 13.61
CA ASP A 146 12.50 3.53 12.80
C ASP A 146 11.04 3.36 12.41
N GLN A 147 10.56 3.92 11.33
CA GLN A 147 9.22 3.71 10.74
C GLN A 147 8.32 2.69 11.50
N ALA A 148 8.12 2.99 12.80
CA ALA A 148 7.55 2.04 13.75
C ALA A 148 6.02 2.09 13.79
N ALA A 149 5.41 3.11 13.19
CA ALA A 149 3.96 3.24 13.04
C ALA A 149 3.49 2.70 11.69
N GLY A 150 2.34 2.03 11.67
CA GLY A 150 1.69 1.58 10.46
C GLY A 150 0.61 2.56 9.99
N PHE A 151 0.27 2.52 8.70
CA PHE A 151 -0.87 3.25 8.15
C PHE A 151 -1.61 2.46 7.07
N VAL A 152 -2.89 2.78 6.92
CA VAL A 152 -3.71 2.44 5.76
C VAL A 152 -4.40 3.71 5.31
N ALA A 153 -4.35 4.01 4.02
CA ALA A 153 -5.05 5.14 3.43
C ALA A 153 -5.89 4.69 2.22
N LYS A 154 -6.99 5.39 2.00
CA LYS A 154 -7.92 5.20 0.89
C LYS A 154 -8.03 6.49 0.11
N ASP A 155 -7.77 6.42 -1.19
CA ASP A 155 -8.06 7.47 -2.15
C ASP A 155 -9.16 7.01 -3.11
N ASP A 156 -10.01 7.92 -3.54
CA ASP A 156 -10.99 7.62 -4.58
C ASP A 156 -10.33 7.57 -5.97
N VAL A 157 -11.13 7.21 -6.96
CA VAL A 157 -10.69 7.10 -8.37
C VAL A 157 -10.06 8.39 -8.91
N ASN A 158 -10.33 9.54 -8.31
CA ASN A 158 -9.80 10.87 -8.69
C ASN A 158 -8.59 11.29 -7.83
N GLY A 159 -8.14 10.45 -6.89
CA GLY A 159 -7.03 10.76 -5.98
C GLY A 159 -7.41 11.68 -4.82
N VAL A 160 -8.70 11.77 -4.52
CA VAL A 160 -9.17 12.49 -3.33
C VAL A 160 -9.06 11.54 -2.13
N LEU A 161 -8.29 11.95 -1.14
CA LEU A 161 -8.11 11.21 0.10
C LEU A 161 -9.43 11.10 0.87
N LYS A 162 -9.91 9.89 1.12
CA LYS A 162 -11.18 9.62 1.81
C LYS A 162 -10.98 9.22 3.25
N ALA A 163 -9.95 8.45 3.55
CA ALA A 163 -9.70 7.98 4.90
C ALA A 163 -8.23 7.67 5.13
N VAL A 164 -7.77 7.90 6.34
CA VAL A 164 -6.47 7.45 6.83
C VAL A 164 -6.63 6.88 8.23
N GLN A 165 -6.15 5.66 8.39
CA GLN A 165 -6.02 5.00 9.68
C GLN A 165 -4.54 4.81 9.99
N SER A 166 -4.07 5.25 11.15
CA SER A 166 -2.73 4.97 11.66
C SER A 166 -2.79 3.97 12.82
N PHE A 167 -1.73 3.18 12.93
CA PHE A 167 -1.56 2.15 13.96
C PHE A 167 -0.26 2.44 14.70
N VAL A 168 -0.39 2.75 15.99
CA VAL A 168 0.71 3.14 16.85
C VAL A 168 0.77 2.17 18.04
N SER A 169 1.89 1.50 18.23
CA SER A 169 2.09 0.63 19.39
C SER A 169 2.52 1.44 20.60
N LYS A 170 2.02 1.06 21.77
CA LYS A 170 2.33 1.68 23.06
C LYS A 170 3.01 0.66 23.99
N PRO A 171 3.68 1.13 25.06
CA PRO A 171 4.15 0.25 26.13
C PRO A 171 3.01 -0.59 26.69
N LEU A 172 3.34 -1.78 27.18
CA LEU A 172 2.42 -2.56 27.98
C LEU A 172 2.32 -1.89 29.38
N PRO A 173 1.11 -1.49 29.84
CA PRO A 173 0.94 -0.80 31.12
C PRO A 173 1.47 -1.59 32.33
N GLU A 174 1.45 -2.92 32.24
CA GLU A 174 1.96 -3.83 33.27
C GLU A 174 3.48 -3.73 33.44
N LEU A 175 4.21 -3.42 32.36
CA LEU A 175 5.66 -3.26 32.39
C LEU A 175 6.06 -1.87 32.87
N GLU A 176 5.31 -0.83 32.52
CA GLU A 176 5.51 0.54 33.03
C GLU A 176 5.30 0.61 34.55
N ALA A 177 4.28 -0.10 35.08
CA ALA A 177 3.95 -0.11 36.50
C ALA A 177 5.04 -0.71 37.37
N THR A 178 5.95 -1.53 36.83
CA THR A 178 7.04 -2.17 37.61
C THR A 178 8.20 -1.24 37.90
N GLY A 179 8.34 -0.10 37.17
CA GLY A 179 9.47 0.82 37.31
C GLY A 179 10.84 0.22 36.97
N ILE A 180 10.87 -1.01 36.49
CA ILE A 180 12.11 -1.78 36.17
C ILE A 180 12.32 -1.80 34.64
N TYR A 181 11.28 -1.57 33.86
CA TYR A 181 11.34 -1.63 32.40
C TYR A 181 11.60 -0.24 31.82
N PHE A 182 12.75 -0.12 31.17
CA PHE A 182 13.08 1.05 30.35
C PHE A 182 12.85 0.67 28.88
N PRO A 183 11.76 1.11 28.25
CA PRO A 183 11.49 0.75 26.88
C PRO A 183 12.56 1.29 25.93
N GLU A 184 13.05 0.43 25.07
CA GLU A 184 13.93 0.82 23.97
C GLU A 184 13.12 1.10 22.70
N ALA A 185 13.67 1.91 21.78
CA ALA A 185 12.98 2.30 20.55
C ALA A 185 12.46 1.10 19.72
N GLY A 186 13.14 -0.05 19.77
CA GLY A 186 12.72 -1.27 19.07
C GLY A 186 11.60 -2.07 19.77
N ASP A 187 11.11 -1.61 20.93
CA ASP A 187 10.06 -2.31 21.69
C ASP A 187 8.64 -1.94 21.25
N TYR A 188 8.51 -0.92 20.43
CA TYR A 188 7.23 -0.44 19.92
C TYR A 188 7.27 -0.45 18.42
N ARG A 189 6.50 -1.31 17.80
CA ARG A 189 6.47 -1.42 16.34
C ARG A 189 5.14 -1.97 15.87
N PHE A 190 4.60 -1.39 14.82
CA PHE A 190 3.47 -1.92 14.08
C PHE A 190 3.82 -1.95 12.59
N ASP A 191 4.13 -3.11 12.08
CA ASP A 191 4.49 -3.32 10.68
C ASP A 191 3.31 -3.86 9.90
N ILE A 192 2.83 -3.10 8.93
CA ILE A 192 1.90 -3.62 7.93
C ILE A 192 2.71 -4.37 6.88
N ASN A 193 2.35 -5.62 6.63
CA ASN A 193 3.03 -6.48 5.67
C ASN A 193 2.32 -6.53 4.33
N ASN A 194 0.99 -6.64 4.33
CA ASN A 194 0.20 -6.72 3.11
C ASN A 194 -1.25 -6.30 3.35
N ILE A 195 -1.93 -5.86 2.28
CA ILE A 195 -3.37 -5.63 2.24
C ILE A 195 -3.99 -6.32 1.03
N ALA A 196 -5.25 -6.72 1.17
CA ALA A 196 -6.07 -7.24 0.07
C ALA A 196 -7.51 -6.75 0.24
N TYR A 197 -8.18 -6.48 -0.87
CA TYR A 197 -9.59 -6.10 -0.88
C TYR A 197 -10.45 -7.23 -1.44
N SER A 198 -11.51 -7.61 -0.74
CA SER A 198 -12.51 -8.59 -1.17
C SER A 198 -13.85 -8.33 -0.50
N ASP A 199 -14.93 -8.49 -1.25
CA ASP A 199 -16.31 -8.46 -0.75
C ASP A 199 -16.67 -7.26 0.13
N GLY A 200 -16.22 -6.06 -0.27
CA GLY A 200 -16.49 -4.83 0.45
C GLY A 200 -15.59 -4.59 1.66
N LYS A 201 -14.62 -5.47 1.90
CA LYS A 201 -13.72 -5.41 3.04
C LYS A 201 -12.27 -5.31 2.63
N LEU A 202 -11.49 -4.59 3.43
CA LEU A 202 -10.05 -4.55 3.35
C LEU A 202 -9.45 -5.44 4.43
N TYR A 203 -8.64 -6.39 4.00
CA TYR A 203 -7.90 -7.30 4.88
C TYR A 203 -6.46 -6.83 4.97
N ALA A 204 -5.89 -6.83 6.16
CA ALA A 204 -4.49 -6.52 6.36
C ALA A 204 -3.78 -7.60 7.17
N SER A 205 -2.53 -7.86 6.83
CA SER A 205 -1.62 -8.63 7.67
C SER A 205 -0.58 -7.69 8.25
N ALA A 206 -0.37 -7.80 9.56
CA ALA A 206 0.60 -6.98 10.27
C ALA A 206 1.32 -7.79 11.34
N SER A 207 2.52 -7.36 11.69
CA SER A 207 3.25 -7.78 12.88
C SER A 207 3.41 -6.57 13.80
N TYR A 208 3.33 -6.79 15.09
CA TYR A 208 3.48 -5.71 16.06
C TYR A 208 4.23 -6.17 17.31
N LYS A 209 4.81 -5.19 18.00
CA LYS A 209 5.44 -5.32 19.30
C LYS A 209 4.90 -4.20 20.18
N GLY A 210 4.53 -4.51 21.42
CA GLY A 210 3.82 -3.58 22.29
C GLY A 210 2.31 -3.75 22.23
N LEU A 211 1.57 -2.83 22.84
CA LEU A 211 0.11 -2.75 22.81
C LEU A 211 -0.33 -1.81 21.70
N THR A 212 -1.11 -2.30 20.78
CA THR A 212 -1.71 -1.47 19.74
C THR A 212 -3.19 -1.29 20.05
N GLU A 213 -3.60 -0.07 20.30
CA GLU A 213 -5.00 0.31 20.51
C GLU A 213 -5.45 1.16 19.32
N ASN A 214 -6.56 0.79 18.72
CA ASN A 214 -7.17 1.57 17.68
C ASN A 214 -8.69 1.49 17.78
N ASN A 215 -9.37 2.63 17.90
CA ASN A 215 -10.83 2.76 18.00
C ASN A 215 -11.48 1.79 19.01
N GLY A 216 -10.80 1.53 20.16
CA GLY A 216 -11.30 0.65 21.21
C GLY A 216 -11.03 -0.85 20.98
N PHE A 217 -10.29 -1.20 19.95
CA PHE A 217 -9.83 -2.56 19.73
C PHE A 217 -8.37 -2.71 20.17
N SER A 218 -8.08 -3.74 20.95
CA SER A 218 -6.71 -4.16 21.24
C SER A 218 -6.36 -5.38 20.39
N PHE A 219 -5.26 -5.30 19.65
CA PHE A 219 -4.82 -6.39 18.77
C PHE A 219 -3.88 -7.32 19.53
N LYS A 220 -4.22 -8.61 19.55
CA LYS A 220 -3.35 -9.68 20.05
C LYS A 220 -3.00 -10.64 18.92
N GLY A 221 -2.12 -10.23 18.02
CA GLY A 221 -1.57 -11.05 16.94
C GLY A 221 -2.60 -11.71 16.02
N GLY A 222 -2.44 -11.61 14.73
CA GLY A 222 -3.29 -12.26 13.75
C GLY A 222 -3.71 -11.33 12.61
N TYR A 223 -4.60 -11.83 11.77
CA TYR A 223 -5.28 -11.04 10.76
C TYR A 223 -6.38 -10.22 11.41
N PHE A 224 -6.54 -8.98 11.00
CA PHE A 224 -7.68 -8.15 11.40
C PHE A 224 -8.44 -7.70 10.16
N ASP A 225 -9.75 -7.62 10.34
CA ASP A 225 -10.67 -7.11 9.34
C ASP A 225 -10.77 -5.59 9.53
N LEU A 226 -10.50 -4.84 8.48
CA LEU A 226 -10.73 -3.40 8.47
C LEU A 226 -12.05 -3.14 7.76
N ASP A 227 -13.07 -2.70 8.48
CA ASP A 227 -14.28 -2.22 7.85
C ASP A 227 -13.94 -1.06 6.92
N VAL A 228 -14.27 -1.22 5.64
CA VAL A 228 -14.07 -0.21 4.61
C VAL A 228 -15.28 0.72 4.64
N TRP A 229 -15.06 1.91 5.10
CA TRP A 229 -16.09 2.97 5.18
C TRP A 229 -16.25 3.73 3.87
#